data_9e86291f214001f2467a484f73711037
#
_entry.id   9e86291f214001f2467a484f73711037
#
_cell.length_a   1.000
_cell.length_b   1.000
_cell.length_c   1.000
_cell.angle_alpha   90.00
_cell.angle_beta   90.00
_cell.angle_gamma   90.00
#
_symmetry.space_group_name_H-M   'P 1'
#
loop_
_entity.id
_entity.type
_entity.pdbx_description
1 polymer ?
#
loop_
_entity_poly.entity_id
_entity_poly.type
_entity_poly.pdbx_seq_one_letter_code
_entity_poly.pdbx_strand_id
1 'polypeptide(L)'
;MLPATLIDREGRPFTVRRLTADDRPALEAMYLAFEPKRGAQGLPPVEKNLARWLNRVLAAGDHLGVIVDSELLGHVMLLPVEGGERLELANFLHQSIRNRGIGTAINRIALDIARDRGMKSVWLCVEPFNRAAVRSYEKAGFRRLPGSLWETEIEMEAPVRDNE
;
A
#
# COMPACT_ATOMS: atom_id res chain seq x y z
N MET A 1 11.22 2.17 -11.97
CA MET A 1 10.41 1.95 -13.20
C MET A 1 9.62 0.66 -13.05
N LEU A 2 8.35 0.67 -13.41
CA LEU A 2 7.48 -0.51 -13.35
C LEU A 2 7.29 -1.13 -14.74
N PRO A 3 7.15 -2.46 -14.85
CA PRO A 3 7.20 -3.45 -13.77
C PRO A 3 8.60 -3.60 -13.16
N ALA A 4 8.65 -3.92 -11.87
CA ALA A 4 9.89 -4.16 -11.15
C ALA A 4 9.87 -5.56 -10.53
N THR A 5 10.92 -6.34 -10.76
CA THR A 5 11.11 -7.62 -10.09
C THR A 5 12.19 -7.46 -9.04
N LEU A 6 11.85 -7.83 -7.82
CA LEU A 6 12.70 -7.72 -6.64
C LEU A 6 12.82 -9.08 -5.94
N ILE A 7 13.71 -9.14 -4.98
CA ILE A 7 13.93 -10.34 -4.16
C ILE A 7 13.56 -10.00 -2.70
N ASP A 8 12.77 -10.85 -2.08
CA ASP A 8 12.41 -10.71 -0.68
C ASP A 8 13.51 -11.22 0.26
N ARG A 9 13.29 -11.12 1.57
CA ARG A 9 14.27 -11.56 2.57
C ARG A 9 14.56 -13.05 2.58
N GLU A 10 13.67 -13.86 2.00
CA GLU A 10 13.85 -15.31 1.90
C GLU A 10 14.49 -15.72 0.58
N GLY A 11 14.92 -14.75 -0.24
CA GLY A 11 15.53 -14.98 -1.53
C GLY A 11 14.56 -15.32 -2.65
N ARG A 12 13.26 -15.04 -2.47
CA ARG A 12 12.23 -15.35 -3.46
C ARG A 12 11.90 -14.12 -4.30
N PRO A 13 11.71 -14.28 -5.61
CA PRO A 13 11.34 -13.16 -6.46
C PRO A 13 9.86 -12.76 -6.25
N PHE A 14 9.59 -11.47 -6.38
CA PHE A 14 8.26 -10.92 -6.51
C PHE A 14 8.27 -9.77 -7.51
N THR A 15 7.14 -9.54 -8.16
CA THR A 15 7.01 -8.47 -9.15
C THR A 15 5.98 -7.46 -8.68
N VAL A 16 6.31 -6.19 -8.83
CA VAL A 16 5.37 -5.07 -8.63
C VAL A 16 5.07 -4.48 -10.00
N ARG A 17 3.79 -4.42 -10.35
CA ARG A 17 3.34 -3.85 -11.61
C ARG A 17 2.04 -3.07 -11.45
N ARG A 18 1.73 -2.23 -12.41
CA ARG A 18 0.43 -1.57 -12.46
C ARG A 18 -0.68 -2.59 -12.70
N LEU A 19 -1.80 -2.38 -12.02
CA LEU A 19 -3.02 -3.14 -12.25
C LEU A 19 -3.74 -2.63 -13.50
N THR A 20 -4.43 -3.55 -14.16
CA THR A 20 -5.32 -3.26 -15.29
C THR A 20 -6.75 -3.75 -14.97
N ALA A 21 -7.71 -3.43 -15.82
CA ALA A 21 -9.09 -3.90 -15.65
C ALA A 21 -9.18 -5.45 -15.61
N ASP A 22 -8.28 -6.13 -16.28
CA ASP A 22 -8.24 -7.60 -16.33
C ASP A 22 -7.83 -8.24 -14.99
N ASP A 23 -7.22 -7.45 -14.09
CA ASP A 23 -6.81 -7.92 -12.76
C ASP A 23 -7.96 -7.96 -11.74
N ARG A 24 -9.14 -7.41 -12.08
CA ARG A 24 -10.26 -7.30 -11.16
C ARG A 24 -10.65 -8.63 -10.51
N PRO A 25 -10.81 -9.75 -11.24
CA PRO A 25 -11.14 -11.04 -10.63
C PRO A 25 -10.07 -11.53 -9.65
N ALA A 26 -8.79 -11.39 -10.00
CA ALA A 26 -7.68 -11.79 -9.12
C ALA A 26 -7.60 -10.93 -7.87
N LEU A 27 -7.88 -9.63 -7.99
CA LEU A 27 -7.91 -8.70 -6.88
C LEU A 27 -9.06 -9.02 -5.90
N GLU A 28 -10.24 -9.31 -6.40
CA GLU A 28 -11.36 -9.76 -5.57
C GLU A 28 -11.05 -11.08 -4.86
N ALA A 29 -10.45 -12.05 -5.55
CA ALA A 29 -10.04 -13.32 -4.96
C ALA A 29 -9.03 -13.12 -3.82
N MET A 30 -8.06 -12.23 -4.00
CA MET A 30 -7.09 -11.90 -2.97
C MET A 30 -7.78 -11.32 -1.72
N TYR A 31 -8.69 -10.37 -1.89
CA TYR A 31 -9.40 -9.77 -0.75
C TYR A 31 -10.35 -10.74 -0.06
N LEU A 32 -10.98 -11.66 -0.78
CA LEU A 32 -11.82 -12.71 -0.18
C LEU A 32 -11.00 -13.68 0.69
N ALA A 33 -9.76 -13.95 0.32
CA ALA A 33 -8.83 -14.81 1.06
C ALA A 33 -7.99 -14.06 2.10
N PHE A 34 -8.10 -12.73 2.16
CA PHE A 34 -7.29 -11.87 3.02
C PHE A 34 -7.68 -12.01 4.50
N GLU A 35 -6.70 -12.13 5.37
CA GLU A 35 -6.87 -12.17 6.82
C GLU A 35 -5.97 -11.10 7.49
N PRO A 36 -6.39 -10.53 8.61
CA PRO A 36 -7.68 -10.73 9.30
C PRO A 36 -8.84 -9.99 8.62
N LYS A 37 -10.04 -10.58 8.70
CA LYS A 37 -11.29 -9.98 8.25
C LYS A 37 -11.97 -9.26 9.42
N ARG A 38 -11.60 -8.04 9.68
CA ARG A 38 -12.27 -7.23 10.68
C ARG A 38 -12.79 -5.95 10.04
N GLY A 39 -13.99 -5.52 10.45
CA GLY A 39 -14.53 -4.22 10.07
C GLY A 39 -13.83 -3.04 10.76
N ALA A 40 -12.53 -3.17 11.01
CA ALA A 40 -11.71 -2.11 11.57
C ALA A 40 -11.18 -1.22 10.44
N GLN A 41 -10.99 0.04 10.74
CA GLN A 41 -10.37 1.01 9.86
C GLN A 41 -8.97 0.54 9.47
N GLY A 42 -8.58 0.67 8.20
CA GLY A 42 -7.30 0.20 7.69
C GLY A 42 -7.27 -1.28 7.26
N LEU A 43 -8.38 -1.99 7.35
CA LEU A 43 -8.55 -3.34 6.82
C LEU A 43 -9.50 -3.34 5.61
N PRO A 44 -9.38 -4.33 4.72
CA PRO A 44 -10.34 -4.48 3.62
C PRO A 44 -11.76 -4.66 4.17
N PRO A 45 -12.78 -4.18 3.44
CA PRO A 45 -14.16 -4.36 3.85
C PRO A 45 -14.55 -5.84 3.83
N VAL A 46 -15.58 -6.18 4.59
CA VAL A 46 -16.19 -7.51 4.53
C VAL A 46 -16.77 -7.79 3.14
N GLU A 47 -16.89 -9.06 2.79
CA GLU A 47 -17.28 -9.53 1.45
C GLU A 47 -18.46 -8.79 0.84
N LYS A 48 -19.56 -8.58 1.60
CA LYS A 48 -20.75 -7.89 1.10
C LYS A 48 -20.52 -6.45 0.63
N ASN A 49 -19.43 -5.81 1.06
CA ASN A 49 -19.09 -4.43 0.72
C ASN A 49 -17.90 -4.35 -0.25
N LEU A 50 -17.25 -5.46 -0.55
CA LEU A 50 -16.01 -5.50 -1.31
C LEU A 50 -16.16 -4.91 -2.72
N ALA A 51 -17.15 -5.34 -3.47
CA ALA A 51 -17.36 -4.86 -4.84
C ALA A 51 -17.58 -3.35 -4.91
N ARG A 52 -18.41 -2.81 -4.01
CA ARG A 52 -18.68 -1.37 -3.92
C ARG A 52 -17.42 -0.59 -3.54
N TRP A 53 -16.67 -1.08 -2.59
CA TRP A 53 -15.42 -0.47 -2.15
C TRP A 53 -14.38 -0.45 -3.27
N LEU A 54 -14.20 -1.58 -3.97
CA LEU A 54 -13.28 -1.67 -5.12
C LEU A 54 -13.69 -0.71 -6.25
N ASN A 55 -14.97 -0.63 -6.58
CA ASN A 55 -15.45 0.32 -7.58
C ASN A 55 -15.07 1.76 -7.22
N ARG A 56 -15.18 2.11 -5.95
CA ARG A 56 -14.83 3.45 -5.46
C ARG A 56 -13.34 3.71 -5.48
N VAL A 57 -12.52 2.82 -4.91
CA VAL A 57 -11.08 3.07 -4.80
C VAL A 57 -10.36 2.97 -6.14
N LEU A 58 -10.79 2.08 -7.04
CA LEU A 58 -10.20 1.93 -8.36
C LEU A 58 -10.56 3.06 -9.34
N ALA A 59 -11.50 3.91 -8.98
CA ALA A 59 -11.93 5.02 -9.83
C ALA A 59 -10.88 6.14 -9.96
N ALA A 60 -9.91 6.21 -9.06
CA ALA A 60 -8.86 7.24 -9.07
C ALA A 60 -7.56 6.72 -8.48
N GLY A 61 -6.47 7.44 -8.77
CA GLY A 61 -5.15 7.14 -8.23
C GLY A 61 -4.36 6.09 -9.01
N ASP A 62 -3.25 5.69 -8.42
CA ASP A 62 -2.39 4.62 -8.93
C ASP A 62 -2.63 3.33 -8.16
N HIS A 63 -2.77 2.24 -8.88
CA HIS A 63 -3.00 0.92 -8.32
C HIS A 63 -1.94 -0.05 -8.82
N LEU A 64 -1.22 -0.66 -7.86
CA LEU A 64 -0.18 -1.64 -8.15
C LEU A 64 -0.57 -2.99 -7.57
N GLY A 65 -0.17 -4.04 -8.26
CA GLY A 65 -0.24 -5.41 -7.78
C GLY A 65 1.12 -5.93 -7.36
N VAL A 66 1.15 -6.72 -6.31
CA VAL A 66 2.29 -7.53 -5.91
C VAL A 66 2.04 -8.96 -6.35
N ILE A 67 2.88 -9.46 -7.23
CA ILE A 67 2.76 -10.78 -7.86
C ILE A 67 3.86 -11.70 -7.34
N VAL A 68 3.46 -12.83 -6.79
CA VAL A 68 4.36 -13.89 -6.32
C VAL A 68 3.88 -15.21 -6.91
N ASP A 69 4.77 -15.95 -7.57
CA ASP A 69 4.45 -17.23 -8.24
C ASP A 69 3.19 -17.12 -9.13
N SER A 70 3.11 -16.06 -9.93
CA SER A 70 1.99 -15.74 -10.82
C SER A 70 0.65 -15.41 -10.14
N GLU A 71 0.62 -15.31 -8.80
CA GLU A 71 -0.57 -14.94 -8.04
C GLU A 71 -0.52 -13.49 -7.61
N LEU A 72 -1.66 -12.80 -7.69
CA LEU A 72 -1.83 -11.45 -7.13
C LEU A 72 -2.03 -11.57 -5.62
N LEU A 73 -1.03 -11.18 -4.84
CA LEU A 73 -1.02 -11.30 -3.38
C LEU A 73 -0.84 -9.97 -2.64
N GLY A 74 -0.87 -8.87 -3.36
CA GLY A 74 -0.82 -7.55 -2.75
C GLY A 74 -1.44 -6.48 -3.62
N HIS A 75 -1.99 -5.45 -2.98
CA HIS A 75 -2.57 -4.28 -3.61
C HIS A 75 -2.00 -3.02 -2.95
N VAL A 76 -1.43 -2.15 -3.76
CA VAL A 76 -0.87 -0.86 -3.32
C VAL A 76 -1.67 0.25 -4.00
N MET A 77 -2.16 1.19 -3.22
CA MET A 77 -2.92 2.34 -3.71
C MET A 77 -2.20 3.63 -3.37
N LEU A 78 -2.10 4.52 -4.33
CA LEU A 78 -1.73 5.91 -4.14
C LEU A 78 -2.90 6.77 -4.59
N LEU A 79 -3.63 7.33 -3.64
CA LEU A 79 -4.85 8.08 -3.88
C LEU A 79 -4.61 9.58 -3.75
N PRO A 80 -5.24 10.42 -4.59
CA PRO A 80 -5.12 11.86 -4.46
C PRO A 80 -5.76 12.35 -3.16
N VAL A 81 -5.09 13.27 -2.47
CA VAL A 81 -5.60 13.97 -1.29
C VAL A 81 -6.02 15.37 -1.70
N GLU A 82 -7.06 15.90 -1.06
CA GLU A 82 -7.49 17.28 -1.27
C GLU A 82 -6.32 18.25 -1.07
N GLY A 83 -6.22 19.23 -1.97
CA GLY A 83 -5.08 20.17 -2.01
C GLY A 83 -4.00 19.83 -3.05
N GLY A 84 -3.96 18.59 -3.58
CA GLY A 84 -3.19 18.20 -4.76
C GLY A 84 -1.67 18.08 -4.58
N GLU A 85 -1.12 18.27 -3.39
CA GLU A 85 0.32 18.27 -3.15
C GLU A 85 0.86 16.96 -2.56
N ARG A 86 -0.04 16.09 -2.09
CA ARG A 86 0.34 14.80 -1.49
C ARG A 86 -0.57 13.66 -1.95
N LEU A 87 -0.08 12.45 -1.84
CA LEU A 87 -0.83 11.22 -2.10
C LEU A 87 -1.03 10.46 -0.79
N GLU A 88 -2.17 9.82 -0.65
CA GLU A 88 -2.41 8.85 0.42
C GLU A 88 -1.98 7.47 -0.03
N LEU A 89 -1.15 6.81 0.78
CA LEU A 89 -0.72 5.44 0.58
C LEU A 89 -1.58 4.49 1.40
N ALA A 90 -2.14 3.49 0.75
CA ALA A 90 -2.70 2.32 1.40
C ALA A 90 -2.17 1.06 0.71
N ASN A 91 -1.78 0.07 1.50
CA ASN A 91 -1.35 -1.20 0.95
C ASN A 91 -1.90 -2.37 1.76
N PHE A 92 -2.16 -3.45 1.06
CA PHE A 92 -2.68 -4.69 1.61
C PHE A 92 -1.83 -5.84 1.07
N LEU A 93 -1.13 -6.54 1.96
CA LEU A 93 -0.40 -7.76 1.63
C LEU A 93 -1.12 -8.97 2.18
N HIS A 94 -1.39 -9.93 1.32
CA HIS A 94 -1.95 -11.21 1.73
C HIS A 94 -1.06 -11.84 2.81
N GLN A 95 -1.67 -12.54 3.78
CA GLN A 95 -0.96 -13.11 4.93
C GLN A 95 0.18 -14.05 4.54
N SER A 96 0.09 -14.71 3.38
CA SER A 96 1.13 -15.64 2.90
C SER A 96 2.47 -14.98 2.54
N ILE A 97 2.49 -13.66 2.33
CA ILE A 97 3.70 -12.93 1.90
C ILE A 97 4.15 -11.85 2.90
N ARG A 98 3.59 -11.84 4.11
CA ARG A 98 3.96 -10.89 5.17
C ARG A 98 5.31 -11.24 5.80
N ASN A 99 5.94 -10.24 6.43
CA ASN A 99 7.21 -10.37 7.15
C ASN A 99 8.39 -10.81 6.28
N ARG A 100 8.34 -10.54 4.98
CA ARG A 100 9.38 -10.89 4.00
C ARG A 100 10.10 -9.67 3.42
N GLY A 101 9.87 -8.49 3.97
CA GLY A 101 10.48 -7.23 3.51
C GLY A 101 9.79 -6.60 2.30
N ILE A 102 8.73 -7.20 1.79
CA ILE A 102 7.96 -6.70 0.63
C ILE A 102 7.33 -5.35 0.94
N GLY A 103 6.77 -5.19 2.15
CA GLY A 103 6.14 -3.93 2.58
C GLY A 103 7.09 -2.72 2.46
N THR A 104 8.32 -2.86 2.92
CA THR A 104 9.34 -1.80 2.80
C THR A 104 9.65 -1.49 1.33
N ALA A 105 9.78 -2.50 0.49
CA ALA A 105 10.07 -2.33 -0.93
C ALA A 105 8.94 -1.59 -1.66
N ILE A 106 7.69 -1.98 -1.45
CA ILE A 106 6.55 -1.31 -2.08
C ILE A 106 6.35 0.13 -1.59
N ASN A 107 6.66 0.40 -0.31
CA ASN A 107 6.61 1.76 0.22
C ASN A 107 7.64 2.67 -0.46
N ARG A 108 8.83 2.17 -0.75
CA ARG A 108 9.85 2.91 -1.52
C ARG A 108 9.41 3.16 -2.97
N ILE A 109 8.84 2.16 -3.62
CA ILE A 109 8.28 2.31 -4.97
C ILE A 109 7.17 3.38 -4.97
N ALA A 110 6.32 3.40 -3.95
CA ALA A 110 5.29 4.42 -3.81
C ALA A 110 5.86 5.84 -3.72
N LEU A 111 6.95 6.03 -2.98
CA LEU A 111 7.65 7.31 -2.91
C LEU A 111 8.28 7.72 -4.25
N ASP A 112 8.83 6.77 -5.00
CA ASP A 112 9.37 7.04 -6.34
C ASP A 112 8.26 7.48 -7.31
N ILE A 113 7.10 6.82 -7.27
CA ILE A 113 5.95 7.23 -8.09
C ILE A 113 5.48 8.63 -7.73
N ALA A 114 5.40 8.94 -6.43
CA ALA A 114 5.01 10.27 -5.97
C ALA A 114 6.00 11.35 -6.43
N ARG A 115 7.30 11.03 -6.41
CA ARG A 115 8.36 11.91 -6.94
C ARG A 115 8.18 12.18 -8.43
N ASP A 116 7.98 11.12 -9.22
CA ASP A 116 7.79 11.22 -10.66
C ASP A 116 6.55 12.05 -11.04
N ARG A 117 5.58 12.11 -10.13
CA ARG A 117 4.38 12.94 -10.26
C ARG A 117 4.54 14.36 -9.74
N GLY A 118 5.70 14.73 -9.23
CA GLY A 118 5.95 16.06 -8.65
C GLY A 118 5.22 16.34 -7.35
N MET A 119 4.86 15.28 -6.60
CA MET A 119 4.23 15.43 -5.29
C MET A 119 5.25 15.87 -4.24
N LYS A 120 4.78 16.59 -3.21
CA LYS A 120 5.62 17.01 -2.09
C LYS A 120 5.83 15.91 -1.06
N SER A 121 4.81 15.10 -0.82
CA SER A 121 4.85 14.05 0.19
C SER A 121 3.86 12.91 -0.10
N VAL A 122 4.06 11.82 0.63
CA VAL A 122 3.11 10.72 0.75
C VAL A 122 2.69 10.60 2.21
N TRP A 123 1.40 10.51 2.43
CA TRP A 123 0.77 10.44 3.74
C TRP A 123 0.01 9.13 3.91
N LEU A 124 -0.12 8.64 5.13
CA LEU A 124 -0.89 7.44 5.45
C LEU A 124 -1.43 7.48 6.89
N CYS A 125 -2.45 6.64 7.12
CA CYS A 125 -2.90 6.26 8.44
C CYS A 125 -2.59 4.78 8.70
N VAL A 126 -2.20 4.45 9.92
CA VAL A 126 -1.92 3.08 10.35
C VAL A 126 -2.34 2.87 11.79
N GLU A 127 -2.87 1.70 12.11
CA GLU A 127 -3.20 1.34 13.47
C GLU A 127 -1.92 1.11 14.30
N PRO A 128 -1.84 1.61 15.56
CA PRO A 128 -0.65 1.47 16.40
C PRO A 128 -0.25 0.01 16.66
N PHE A 129 -1.22 -0.89 16.64
CA PHE A 129 -1.00 -2.33 16.87
C PHE A 129 -0.31 -3.02 15.71
N ASN A 130 -0.38 -2.45 14.52
CA ASN A 130 0.28 -2.99 13.33
C ASN A 130 1.76 -2.59 13.31
N ARG A 131 2.51 -3.11 14.27
CA ARG A 131 3.92 -2.79 14.47
C ARG A 131 4.80 -3.12 13.27
N ALA A 132 4.47 -4.21 12.56
CA ALA A 132 5.22 -4.60 11.37
C ALA A 132 5.05 -3.58 10.25
N ALA A 133 3.83 -3.07 10.02
CA ALA A 133 3.57 -2.02 9.05
C ALA A 133 4.27 -0.72 9.45
N VAL A 134 4.14 -0.28 10.70
CA VAL A 134 4.81 0.94 11.20
C VAL A 134 6.32 0.87 10.95
N ARG A 135 6.96 -0.25 11.28
CA ARG A 135 8.40 -0.44 11.03
C ARG A 135 8.74 -0.40 9.54
N SER A 136 7.91 -0.98 8.67
CA SER A 136 8.14 -0.95 7.23
C SER A 136 8.03 0.47 6.66
N TYR A 137 7.11 1.27 7.18
CA TYR A 137 6.98 2.68 6.82
C TYR A 137 8.18 3.49 7.30
N GLU A 138 8.59 3.33 8.56
CA GLU A 138 9.77 4.00 9.11
C GLU A 138 11.04 3.69 8.30
N LYS A 139 11.25 2.43 7.91
CA LYS A 139 12.38 2.02 7.07
C LYS A 139 12.35 2.65 5.67
N ALA A 140 11.18 2.97 5.15
CA ALA A 140 11.03 3.66 3.88
C ALA A 140 11.17 5.19 3.99
N GLY A 141 11.23 5.75 5.21
CA GLY A 141 11.42 7.17 5.45
C GLY A 141 10.19 7.92 5.95
N PHE A 142 9.10 7.22 6.26
CA PHE A 142 7.92 7.82 6.88
C PHE A 142 8.19 8.13 8.34
N ARG A 143 7.64 9.24 8.83
CA ARG A 143 7.69 9.67 10.21
C ARG A 143 6.29 9.94 10.74
N ARG A 144 6.09 9.67 12.03
CA ARG A 144 4.83 9.98 12.70
C ARG A 144 4.64 11.49 12.74
N LEU A 145 3.41 11.94 12.43
CA LEU A 145 3.04 13.34 12.56
C LEU A 145 2.75 13.68 14.02
N PRO A 146 3.12 14.90 14.47
CA PRO A 146 2.78 15.38 15.81
C PRO A 146 1.27 15.40 16.03
N GLY A 147 0.82 15.02 17.23
CA GLY A 147 -0.60 14.99 17.60
C GLY A 147 -1.31 13.66 17.37
N SER A 148 -0.77 12.76 16.55
CA SER A 148 -1.36 11.45 16.30
C SER A 148 -1.08 10.41 17.40
N LEU A 149 -0.31 10.76 18.43
CA LEU A 149 0.12 9.83 19.48
C LEU A 149 -0.99 9.33 20.41
N TRP A 150 -2.13 10.01 20.43
CA TRP A 150 -3.24 9.74 21.35
C TRP A 150 -4.51 9.26 20.66
N GLU A 151 -4.46 9.17 19.34
CA GLU A 151 -5.60 8.72 18.54
C GLU A 151 -5.53 7.20 18.31
N THR A 152 -6.65 6.64 17.92
CA THR A 152 -6.76 5.21 17.55
C THR A 152 -5.98 4.86 16.29
N GLU A 153 -5.53 5.87 15.55
CA GLU A 153 -4.71 5.74 14.36
C GLU A 153 -3.49 6.65 14.45
N ILE A 154 -2.38 6.17 13.88
CA ILE A 154 -1.17 6.96 13.70
C ILE A 154 -1.17 7.51 12.28
N GLU A 155 -1.00 8.83 12.14
CA GLU A 155 -0.68 9.44 10.86
C GLU A 155 0.83 9.45 10.65
N MET A 156 1.26 9.09 9.45
CA MET A 156 2.65 9.13 9.05
C MET A 156 2.80 9.81 7.70
N GLU A 157 3.92 10.48 7.51
CA GLU A 157 4.22 11.19 6.27
C GLU A 157 5.70 11.04 5.91
N ALA A 158 5.99 10.89 4.64
CA ALA A 158 7.32 10.95 4.09
C ALA A 158 7.40 12.07 3.05
N PRO A 159 8.36 13.01 3.17
CA PRO A 159 8.62 13.97 2.12
C PRO A 159 9.18 13.24 0.90
N VAL A 160 8.73 13.65 -0.27
CA VAL A 160 9.30 13.21 -1.53
C VAL A 160 10.47 14.14 -1.84
N ARG A 161 11.69 13.59 -1.87
CA ARG A 161 12.90 14.37 -2.16
C ARG A 161 13.12 14.46 -3.67
N ASP A 162 13.39 15.65 -4.16
CA ASP A 162 13.92 15.82 -5.50
C ASP A 162 15.27 15.10 -5.59
N ASN A 163 15.51 14.43 -6.71
CA ASN A 163 16.86 13.95 -7.01
C ASN A 163 17.73 15.19 -7.29
N GLU A 164 18.59 15.58 -6.35
CA GLU A 164 19.69 16.49 -6.60
C GLU A 164 20.76 15.80 -7.46
#